data_eda051aefa7117395f0c40db95636ba0
#
_entry.id   eda051aefa7117395f0c40db95636ba0
#
_cell.length_a   1.000
_cell.length_b   1.000
_cell.length_c   1.000
_cell.angle_alpha   90.00
_cell.angle_beta   90.00
_cell.angle_gamma   90.00
#
_symmetry.space_group_name_H-M   'P 1'
#
loop_
_entity.id
_entity.type
_entity.pdbx_description
1 polymer ?
#
loop_
_entity_poly.entity_id
_entity_poly.type
_entity_poly.pdbx_seq_one_letter_code
_entity_poly.pdbx_strand_id
1 'polypeptide(L)'
;MSAAPASCSAGAAWSVDSIPYDTLDRARVRDDTVLCYMVSSASLVEFASGVYTRNLTEFFHDDDEVVDWLTQSWEKEELQHGEALKRYVEAAWPDLDWESAYEGFIAELLPYYSVDRLGPTRALEMVGRCVVESGTAAFYRMMSSLATEPVLKQVASQISVDEVRHYKHFYSYYLRYREIEKPGRSAVVRMLWARASEIDAEDVVYAVKHILRVHNPRARWHRSKYEAVRNASLRRARCYYPYTMATKMLLKPLGLSAAISRVVAPAAASATRLFFLR
;
A
#
# COMPACT_ATOMS: atom_id res chain seq x y z
N MET A 1 -32.25 -13.00 -15.29
CA MET A 1 -31.90 -11.64 -15.72
C MET A 1 -30.76 -11.18 -14.81
N SER A 2 -29.53 -11.29 -15.30
CA SER A 2 -28.32 -10.87 -14.61
C SER A 2 -28.20 -9.35 -14.71
N ALA A 3 -28.16 -8.66 -13.58
CA ALA A 3 -27.90 -7.23 -13.55
C ALA A 3 -26.40 -7.04 -13.81
N ALA A 4 -26.07 -6.35 -14.89
CA ALA A 4 -24.70 -5.90 -15.16
C ALA A 4 -24.20 -5.05 -13.99
N PRO A 5 -22.91 -5.16 -13.61
CA PRO A 5 -22.33 -4.31 -12.57
C PRO A 5 -22.41 -2.87 -13.04
N ALA A 6 -22.90 -1.99 -12.16
CA ALA A 6 -22.97 -0.56 -12.40
C ALA A 6 -21.55 -0.06 -12.72
N SER A 7 -21.38 0.58 -13.87
CA SER A 7 -20.15 1.28 -14.25
C SER A 7 -19.82 2.28 -13.15
N CYS A 8 -18.75 2.01 -12.40
CA CYS A 8 -18.20 2.96 -11.47
C CYS A 8 -17.72 4.16 -12.31
N SER A 9 -18.33 5.33 -12.11
CA SER A 9 -17.89 6.57 -12.77
C SER A 9 -16.40 6.75 -12.45
N ALA A 10 -15.58 6.71 -13.51
CA ALA A 10 -14.17 7.03 -13.42
C ALA A 10 -14.06 8.48 -12.90
N GLY A 11 -13.60 8.66 -11.68
CA GLY A 11 -13.06 9.94 -11.25
C GLY A 11 -12.00 10.34 -12.28
N ALA A 12 -11.90 11.63 -12.63
CA ALA A 12 -10.93 12.09 -13.61
C ALA A 12 -9.54 11.54 -13.24
N ALA A 13 -9.01 10.68 -14.11
CA ALA A 13 -7.69 10.09 -13.89
C ALA A 13 -6.67 11.22 -13.84
N TRP A 14 -5.93 11.34 -12.74
CA TRP A 14 -4.80 12.26 -12.64
C TRP A 14 -3.59 11.67 -13.40
N SER A 15 -2.63 12.49 -13.73
CA SER A 15 -1.37 12.04 -14.32
C SER A 15 -0.20 12.63 -13.54
N VAL A 16 0.95 11.97 -13.62
CA VAL A 16 2.19 12.45 -12.97
C VAL A 16 2.52 13.87 -13.43
N ASP A 17 2.31 14.17 -14.72
CA ASP A 17 2.60 15.49 -15.29
C ASP A 17 1.62 16.59 -14.84
N SER A 18 0.49 16.23 -14.21
CA SER A 18 -0.45 17.21 -13.61
C SER A 18 -0.03 17.66 -12.22
N ILE A 19 1.01 17.06 -11.65
CA ILE A 19 1.54 17.41 -10.33
C ILE A 19 2.54 18.58 -10.48
N PRO A 20 2.37 19.68 -9.74
CA PRO A 20 3.21 20.87 -9.88
C PRO A 20 4.53 20.77 -9.09
N TYR A 21 5.42 19.85 -9.47
CA TYR A 21 6.71 19.60 -8.78
C TYR A 21 7.62 20.84 -8.72
N ASP A 22 7.49 21.74 -9.69
CA ASP A 22 8.22 23.01 -9.76
C ASP A 22 7.84 23.99 -8.66
N THR A 23 6.68 23.81 -8.03
CA THR A 23 6.19 24.62 -6.90
C THR A 23 6.56 24.05 -5.53
N LEU A 24 7.29 22.92 -5.49
CA LEU A 24 7.65 22.24 -4.26
C LEU A 24 8.50 23.13 -3.33
N ASP A 25 8.05 23.29 -2.09
CA ASP A 25 8.78 24.06 -1.06
C ASP A 25 9.76 23.16 -0.32
N ARG A 26 10.98 23.03 -0.88
CA ARG A 26 12.06 22.21 -0.28
C ARG A 26 12.39 22.62 1.16
N ALA A 27 12.25 23.89 1.51
CA ALA A 27 12.60 24.35 2.85
C ALA A 27 11.75 23.68 3.95
N ARG A 28 10.54 23.24 3.61
CA ARG A 28 9.64 22.54 4.53
C ARG A 28 10.01 21.08 4.79
N VAL A 29 10.76 20.46 3.88
CA VAL A 29 10.94 18.99 3.90
C VAL A 29 12.40 18.53 3.88
N ARG A 30 13.32 19.35 3.41
CA ARG A 30 14.74 18.96 3.21
C ARG A 30 15.41 18.35 4.45
N ASP A 31 15.08 18.88 5.63
CA ASP A 31 15.69 18.46 6.90
C ASP A 31 14.83 17.37 7.62
N ASP A 32 13.72 16.95 7.00
CA ASP A 32 12.81 15.96 7.56
C ASP A 32 13.22 14.54 7.15
N THR A 33 14.20 13.99 7.84
CA THR A 33 14.74 12.66 7.56
C THR A 33 13.70 11.54 7.68
N VAL A 34 12.75 11.65 8.63
CA VAL A 34 11.70 10.62 8.80
C VAL A 34 10.75 10.63 7.60
N LEU A 35 10.35 11.81 7.16
CA LEU A 35 9.50 11.95 5.97
C LEU A 35 10.23 11.45 4.71
N CYS A 36 11.51 11.79 4.58
CA CYS A 36 12.36 11.30 3.49
C CYS A 36 12.32 9.77 3.42
N TYR A 37 12.56 9.08 4.52
CA TYR A 37 12.51 7.61 4.55
C TYR A 37 11.12 7.04 4.24
N MET A 38 10.07 7.65 4.77
CA MET A 38 8.71 7.22 4.51
C MET A 38 8.34 7.32 3.02
N VAL A 39 8.58 8.47 2.41
CA VAL A 39 8.22 8.72 1.00
C VAL A 39 9.10 7.94 0.05
N SER A 40 10.43 7.94 0.28
CA SER A 40 11.37 7.23 -0.59
C SER A 40 11.18 5.73 -0.53
N SER A 41 10.93 5.15 0.65
CA SER A 41 10.65 3.71 0.75
C SER A 41 9.33 3.34 0.07
N ALA A 42 8.29 4.16 0.23
CA ALA A 42 7.02 3.96 -0.46
C ALA A 42 7.20 4.00 -1.99
N SER A 43 7.98 4.96 -2.52
CA SER A 43 8.25 5.04 -3.96
C SER A 43 8.92 3.79 -4.53
N LEU A 44 9.84 3.16 -3.78
CA LEU A 44 10.48 1.91 -4.21
C LEU A 44 9.48 0.76 -4.28
N VAL A 45 8.60 0.64 -3.27
CA VAL A 45 7.60 -0.43 -3.19
C VAL A 45 6.57 -0.30 -4.31
N GLU A 46 6.02 0.89 -4.53
CA GLU A 46 5.06 1.16 -5.61
C GLU A 46 5.69 0.90 -6.99
N PHE A 47 6.92 1.35 -7.20
CA PHE A 47 7.61 1.17 -8.47
C PHE A 47 7.94 -0.30 -8.78
N ALA A 48 7.91 -1.18 -7.77
CA ALA A 48 8.11 -2.62 -7.91
C ALA A 48 6.84 -3.40 -8.26
N SER A 49 5.70 -2.74 -8.50
CA SER A 49 4.40 -3.38 -8.75
C SER A 49 4.41 -4.41 -9.88
N GLY A 50 5.26 -4.26 -10.90
CA GLY A 50 5.42 -5.28 -11.94
C GLY A 50 5.88 -6.66 -11.44
N VAL A 51 6.57 -6.71 -10.28
CA VAL A 51 6.93 -7.98 -9.62
C VAL A 51 5.69 -8.66 -9.06
N TYR A 52 4.84 -7.86 -8.40
CA TYR A 52 3.57 -8.37 -7.82
C TYR A 52 2.59 -8.79 -8.92
N THR A 53 2.42 -7.96 -9.96
CA THR A 53 1.55 -8.24 -11.10
C THR A 53 1.87 -9.58 -11.75
N ARG A 54 3.15 -9.85 -12.02
CA ARG A 54 3.58 -11.10 -12.65
C ARG A 54 3.12 -12.32 -11.85
N ASN A 55 3.30 -12.33 -10.54
CA ASN A 55 2.87 -13.45 -9.70
C ASN A 55 1.35 -13.58 -9.64
N LEU A 56 0.63 -12.45 -9.58
CA LEU A 56 -0.83 -12.46 -9.57
C LEU A 56 -1.38 -12.96 -10.91
N THR A 57 -0.85 -12.47 -12.04
CA THR A 57 -1.31 -12.92 -13.37
C THR A 57 -1.03 -14.41 -13.60
N GLU A 58 0.11 -14.93 -13.11
CA GLU A 58 0.39 -16.35 -13.13
C GLU A 58 -0.60 -17.15 -12.29
N PHE A 59 -0.94 -16.67 -11.08
CA PHE A 59 -1.89 -17.32 -10.17
C PHE A 59 -3.33 -17.31 -10.71
N PHE A 60 -3.72 -16.26 -11.42
CA PHE A 60 -5.05 -16.06 -11.99
C PHE A 60 -5.11 -16.33 -13.51
N HIS A 61 -4.12 -17.01 -14.08
CA HIS A 61 -3.87 -17.15 -15.52
C HIS A 61 -5.07 -17.66 -16.38
N ASP A 62 -6.06 -18.31 -15.78
CA ASP A 62 -7.26 -18.81 -16.45
C ASP A 62 -8.49 -17.90 -16.21
N ASP A 63 -8.30 -16.71 -15.69
CA ASP A 63 -9.33 -15.68 -15.50
C ASP A 63 -8.92 -14.39 -16.22
N ASP A 64 -9.25 -14.33 -17.50
CA ASP A 64 -8.87 -13.23 -18.39
C ASP A 64 -9.30 -11.86 -17.86
N GLU A 65 -10.50 -11.77 -17.23
CA GLU A 65 -11.01 -10.51 -16.67
C GLU A 65 -10.09 -9.98 -15.54
N VAL A 66 -9.62 -10.87 -14.65
CA VAL A 66 -8.71 -10.50 -13.57
C VAL A 66 -7.33 -10.14 -14.13
N VAL A 67 -6.81 -10.95 -15.05
CA VAL A 67 -5.50 -10.73 -15.69
C VAL A 67 -5.49 -9.40 -16.46
N ASP A 68 -6.54 -9.13 -17.23
CA ASP A 68 -6.67 -7.87 -17.98
C ASP A 68 -6.74 -6.67 -17.03
N TRP A 69 -7.52 -6.74 -15.97
CA TRP A 69 -7.59 -5.65 -14.98
C TRP A 69 -6.25 -5.44 -14.28
N LEU A 70 -5.57 -6.50 -13.86
CA LEU A 70 -4.26 -6.42 -13.21
C LEU A 70 -3.22 -5.75 -14.12
N THR A 71 -3.18 -6.10 -15.42
CA THR A 71 -2.16 -5.61 -16.36
C THR A 71 -2.51 -4.28 -17.01
N GLN A 72 -3.78 -4.04 -17.34
CA GLN A 72 -4.21 -2.87 -18.08
C GLN A 72 -4.64 -1.69 -17.20
N SER A 73 -4.93 -1.94 -15.91
CA SER A 73 -5.39 -0.91 -14.98
C SER A 73 -4.52 -0.84 -13.74
N TRP A 74 -4.52 -1.88 -12.90
CA TRP A 74 -3.88 -1.86 -11.59
C TRP A 74 -2.37 -1.61 -11.68
N GLU A 75 -1.62 -2.41 -12.43
CA GLU A 75 -0.16 -2.23 -12.57
C GLU A 75 0.22 -0.84 -13.08
N LYS A 76 -0.53 -0.33 -14.07
CA LYS A 76 -0.24 1.00 -14.62
C LYS A 76 -0.45 2.12 -13.61
N GLU A 77 -1.48 1.99 -12.77
CA GLU A 77 -1.76 2.95 -11.72
C GLU A 77 -0.72 2.86 -10.60
N GLU A 78 -0.30 1.67 -10.19
CA GLU A 78 0.78 1.47 -9.23
C GLU A 78 2.12 2.05 -9.72
N LEU A 79 2.48 1.78 -10.98
CA LEU A 79 3.67 2.39 -11.59
C LEU A 79 3.57 3.91 -11.65
N GLN A 80 2.37 4.45 -11.89
CA GLN A 80 2.13 5.91 -11.81
C GLN A 80 2.32 6.43 -10.38
N HIS A 81 1.88 5.69 -9.34
CA HIS A 81 2.13 6.02 -7.95
C HIS A 81 3.63 6.07 -7.65
N GLY A 82 4.35 5.02 -8.06
CA GLY A 82 5.80 4.93 -7.92
C GLY A 82 6.53 6.10 -8.58
N GLU A 83 6.19 6.40 -9.84
CA GLU A 83 6.77 7.51 -10.59
C GLU A 83 6.47 8.88 -9.96
N ALA A 84 5.24 9.09 -9.49
CA ALA A 84 4.88 10.33 -8.83
C ALA A 84 5.66 10.56 -7.54
N LEU A 85 5.82 9.50 -6.74
CA LEU A 85 6.60 9.56 -5.50
C LEU A 85 8.10 9.70 -5.79
N LYS A 86 8.64 9.02 -6.82
CA LYS A 86 10.02 9.17 -7.28
C LYS A 86 10.33 10.62 -7.64
N ARG A 87 9.54 11.23 -8.52
CA ARG A 87 9.72 12.65 -8.90
C ARG A 87 9.64 13.59 -7.70
N TYR A 88 8.76 13.28 -6.75
CA TYR A 88 8.72 14.03 -5.51
C TYR A 88 10.02 13.90 -4.71
N VAL A 89 10.54 12.68 -4.57
CA VAL A 89 11.80 12.42 -3.85
C VAL A 89 12.97 13.14 -4.50
N GLU A 90 13.10 13.07 -5.81
CA GLU A 90 14.16 13.74 -6.57
C GLU A 90 14.09 15.27 -6.44
N ALA A 91 12.88 15.84 -6.42
CA ALA A 91 12.69 17.27 -6.22
C ALA A 91 12.95 17.70 -4.78
N ALA A 92 12.53 16.93 -3.78
CA ALA A 92 12.64 17.26 -2.36
C ALA A 92 14.05 16.99 -1.81
N TRP A 93 14.67 15.87 -2.19
CA TRP A 93 15.97 15.38 -1.71
C TRP A 93 16.89 14.98 -2.88
N PRO A 94 17.36 15.92 -3.71
CA PRO A 94 18.11 15.64 -4.94
C PRO A 94 19.48 14.98 -4.71
N ASP A 95 19.98 14.98 -3.46
CA ASP A 95 21.21 14.30 -3.10
C ASP A 95 20.98 12.80 -2.77
N LEU A 96 19.73 12.35 -2.76
CA LEU A 96 19.39 10.93 -2.55
C LEU A 96 19.49 10.19 -3.89
N ASP A 97 20.42 9.25 -3.99
CA ASP A 97 20.57 8.39 -5.17
C ASP A 97 19.44 7.34 -5.22
N TRP A 98 18.31 7.75 -5.76
CA TRP A 98 17.10 6.92 -5.84
C TRP A 98 17.32 5.68 -6.72
N GLU A 99 18.03 5.83 -7.85
CA GLU A 99 18.28 4.73 -8.79
C GLU A 99 19.10 3.61 -8.14
N SER A 100 20.22 3.96 -7.50
CA SER A 100 21.03 2.98 -6.75
C SER A 100 20.23 2.31 -5.61
N ALA A 101 19.32 3.04 -4.96
CA ALA A 101 18.46 2.47 -3.94
C ALA A 101 17.48 1.45 -4.56
N TYR A 102 16.88 1.79 -5.69
CA TYR A 102 15.92 0.93 -6.38
C TYR A 102 16.58 -0.33 -6.93
N GLU A 103 17.74 -0.21 -7.59
CA GLU A 103 18.50 -1.38 -8.08
C GLU A 103 18.84 -2.37 -6.95
N GLY A 104 19.33 -1.85 -5.84
CA GLY A 104 19.63 -2.70 -4.69
C GLY A 104 18.38 -3.32 -4.06
N PHE A 105 17.29 -2.57 -4.00
CA PHE A 105 16.01 -3.04 -3.48
C PHE A 105 15.43 -4.16 -4.34
N ILE A 106 15.35 -3.98 -5.66
CA ILE A 106 14.83 -5.00 -6.59
C ILE A 106 15.68 -6.26 -6.59
N ALA A 107 17.00 -6.15 -6.57
CA ALA A 107 17.88 -7.31 -6.53
C ALA A 107 17.65 -8.19 -5.29
N GLU A 108 17.29 -7.58 -4.15
CA GLU A 108 17.01 -8.29 -2.91
C GLU A 108 15.55 -8.78 -2.81
N LEU A 109 14.63 -8.05 -3.46
CA LEU A 109 13.19 -8.36 -3.46
C LEU A 109 12.84 -9.55 -4.35
N LEU A 110 13.38 -9.59 -5.58
CA LEU A 110 13.01 -10.58 -6.60
C LEU A 110 13.05 -12.03 -6.12
N PRO A 111 14.07 -12.51 -5.35
CA PRO A 111 14.10 -13.87 -4.86
C PRO A 111 12.99 -14.20 -3.84
N TYR A 112 12.39 -13.16 -3.26
CA TYR A 112 11.35 -13.33 -2.23
C TYR A 112 9.96 -13.53 -2.80
N TYR A 113 9.69 -13.06 -4.01
CA TYR A 113 8.36 -13.08 -4.60
C TYR A 113 8.22 -14.25 -5.57
N SER A 114 7.37 -15.21 -5.19
CA SER A 114 6.97 -16.34 -6.03
C SER A 114 5.48 -16.62 -5.85
N VAL A 115 4.89 -17.29 -6.82
CA VAL A 115 3.47 -17.69 -6.79
C VAL A 115 3.14 -18.55 -5.56
N ASP A 116 4.08 -19.35 -5.08
CA ASP A 116 3.90 -20.22 -3.90
C ASP A 116 3.64 -19.43 -2.59
N ARG A 117 3.90 -18.14 -2.57
CA ARG A 117 3.64 -17.25 -1.43
C ARG A 117 2.26 -16.60 -1.45
N LEU A 118 1.51 -16.79 -2.52
CA LEU A 118 0.14 -16.32 -2.61
C LEU A 118 -0.79 -17.14 -1.72
N GLY A 119 -2.02 -16.66 -1.57
CA GLY A 119 -3.02 -17.34 -0.76
C GLY A 119 -3.35 -18.75 -1.30
N PRO A 120 -3.83 -19.66 -0.44
CA PRO A 120 -4.07 -21.05 -0.82
C PRO A 120 -5.23 -21.23 -1.81
N THR A 121 -6.08 -20.23 -1.98
CA THR A 121 -7.18 -20.21 -2.96
C THR A 121 -7.36 -18.79 -3.49
N ARG A 122 -8.04 -18.64 -4.63
CA ARG A 122 -8.28 -17.33 -5.26
C ARG A 122 -9.09 -16.40 -4.37
N ALA A 123 -10.16 -16.90 -3.73
CA ALA A 123 -10.93 -16.11 -2.79
C ALA A 123 -10.06 -15.59 -1.63
N LEU A 124 -9.19 -16.44 -1.07
CA LEU A 124 -8.33 -16.04 0.04
C LEU A 124 -7.21 -15.11 -0.41
N GLU A 125 -6.64 -15.28 -1.61
CA GLU A 125 -5.68 -14.29 -2.14
C GLU A 125 -6.33 -12.93 -2.33
N MET A 126 -7.56 -12.85 -2.86
CA MET A 126 -8.29 -11.58 -2.97
C MET A 126 -8.58 -10.95 -1.59
N VAL A 127 -8.77 -11.75 -0.53
CA VAL A 127 -8.82 -11.22 0.85
C VAL A 127 -7.47 -10.63 1.23
N GLY A 128 -6.38 -11.31 0.89
CA GLY A 128 -5.01 -10.80 1.11
C GLY A 128 -4.78 -9.45 0.43
N ARG A 129 -5.19 -9.34 -0.84
CA ARG A 129 -5.11 -8.05 -1.57
C ARG A 129 -5.94 -6.96 -0.90
N CYS A 130 -7.17 -7.27 -0.45
CA CYS A 130 -7.97 -6.32 0.32
C CYS A 130 -7.25 -5.79 1.57
N VAL A 131 -6.42 -6.61 2.24
CA VAL A 131 -5.62 -6.15 3.39
C VAL A 131 -4.54 -5.17 2.94
N VAL A 132 -3.80 -5.51 1.88
CA VAL A 132 -2.74 -4.66 1.32
C VAL A 132 -3.32 -3.30 0.94
N GLU A 133 -4.36 -3.27 0.10
CA GLU A 133 -5.00 -2.03 -0.34
C GLU A 133 -5.63 -1.21 0.81
N SER A 134 -6.09 -1.88 1.87
CA SER A 134 -6.54 -1.18 3.08
C SER A 134 -5.39 -0.48 3.80
N GLY A 135 -4.22 -1.12 3.82
CA GLY A 135 -2.99 -0.61 4.40
C GLY A 135 -2.45 0.59 3.62
N THR A 136 -2.31 0.47 2.30
CA THR A 136 -1.81 1.52 1.41
C THR A 136 -2.76 2.71 1.36
N ALA A 137 -4.07 2.49 1.20
CA ALA A 137 -5.08 3.55 1.27
C ALA A 137 -5.02 4.35 2.59
N ALA A 138 -4.85 3.65 3.72
CA ALA A 138 -4.74 4.28 5.03
C ALA A 138 -3.40 5.01 5.19
N PHE A 139 -2.30 4.45 4.68
CA PHE A 139 -0.98 5.04 4.71
C PHE A 139 -0.94 6.35 3.92
N TYR A 140 -1.43 6.37 2.68
CA TYR A 140 -1.45 7.59 1.87
C TYR A 140 -2.45 8.62 2.40
N ARG A 141 -3.59 8.20 2.96
CA ARG A 141 -4.51 9.11 3.64
C ARG A 141 -3.86 9.77 4.86
N MET A 142 -3.13 9.01 5.63
CA MET A 142 -2.32 9.49 6.76
C MET A 142 -1.24 10.46 6.26
N MET A 143 -0.49 10.08 5.23
CA MET A 143 0.57 10.92 4.65
C MET A 143 0.02 12.25 4.14
N SER A 144 -1.10 12.25 3.42
CA SER A 144 -1.78 13.48 2.98
C SER A 144 -2.21 14.37 4.16
N SER A 145 -2.63 13.78 5.28
CA SER A 145 -3.02 14.53 6.48
C SER A 145 -1.82 15.06 7.27
N LEU A 146 -0.70 14.33 7.25
CA LEU A 146 0.55 14.66 7.90
C LEU A 146 1.34 15.74 7.14
N ALA A 147 1.28 15.70 5.80
CA ALA A 147 2.08 16.55 4.94
C ALA A 147 1.73 18.03 5.09
N THR A 148 2.73 18.85 5.39
CA THR A 148 2.63 20.32 5.42
C THR A 148 3.04 20.92 4.08
N GLU A 149 3.77 20.15 3.24
CA GLU A 149 4.18 20.56 1.90
C GLU A 149 3.06 20.21 0.90
N PRO A 150 2.59 21.21 0.09
CA PRO A 150 1.38 21.03 -0.71
C PRO A 150 1.47 19.96 -1.80
N VAL A 151 2.62 19.80 -2.46
CA VAL A 151 2.80 18.83 -3.56
C VAL A 151 2.71 17.40 -3.00
N LEU A 152 3.39 17.09 -1.89
CA LEU A 152 3.26 15.78 -1.23
C LEU A 152 1.83 15.50 -0.80
N LYS A 153 1.17 16.51 -0.23
CA LYS A 153 -0.23 16.38 0.18
C LYS A 153 -1.13 16.02 -1.00
N GLN A 154 -0.91 16.63 -2.16
CA GLN A 154 -1.66 16.36 -3.38
C GLN A 154 -1.38 14.92 -3.86
N VAL A 155 -0.10 14.54 -4.05
CA VAL A 155 0.30 13.18 -4.49
C VAL A 155 -0.32 12.13 -3.58
N ALA A 156 -0.09 12.22 -2.27
CA ALA A 156 -0.60 11.25 -1.32
C ALA A 156 -2.15 11.18 -1.29
N SER A 157 -2.84 12.32 -1.50
CA SER A 157 -4.30 12.33 -1.56
C SER A 157 -4.82 11.59 -2.79
N GLN A 158 -4.19 11.77 -3.94
CA GLN A 158 -4.58 11.12 -5.20
C GLN A 158 -4.34 9.62 -5.14
N ILE A 159 -3.16 9.19 -4.70
CA ILE A 159 -2.85 7.77 -4.48
C ILE A 159 -3.87 7.15 -3.51
N SER A 160 -4.16 7.78 -2.37
CA SER A 160 -5.14 7.24 -1.41
C SER A 160 -6.53 6.99 -2.02
N VAL A 161 -6.94 7.77 -3.00
CA VAL A 161 -8.23 7.59 -3.72
C VAL A 161 -8.16 6.37 -4.63
N ASP A 162 -7.04 6.19 -5.33
CA ASP A 162 -6.81 5.06 -6.21
C ASP A 162 -6.76 3.76 -5.41
N GLU A 163 -6.03 3.72 -4.29
CA GLU A 163 -5.97 2.56 -3.39
C GLU A 163 -7.35 2.11 -2.88
N VAL A 164 -8.24 3.06 -2.59
CA VAL A 164 -9.64 2.74 -2.24
C VAL A 164 -10.38 2.14 -3.44
N ARG A 165 -10.06 2.54 -4.67
CA ARG A 165 -10.61 1.98 -5.90
C ARG A 165 -10.08 0.57 -6.16
N HIS A 166 -8.77 0.35 -6.00
CA HIS A 166 -8.12 -0.97 -6.08
C HIS A 166 -8.75 -1.93 -5.08
N TYR A 167 -8.89 -1.51 -3.82
CA TYR A 167 -9.60 -2.27 -2.81
C TYR A 167 -10.99 -2.73 -3.27
N LYS A 168 -11.77 -1.84 -3.88
CA LYS A 168 -13.13 -2.19 -4.35
C LYS A 168 -13.10 -3.24 -5.45
N HIS A 169 -12.13 -3.18 -6.36
CA HIS A 169 -11.94 -4.17 -7.40
C HIS A 169 -11.55 -5.53 -6.82
N PHE A 170 -10.52 -5.60 -5.98
CA PHE A 170 -10.14 -6.83 -5.31
C PHE A 170 -11.28 -7.41 -4.46
N TYR A 171 -12.02 -6.56 -3.78
CA TYR A 171 -13.19 -6.99 -3.01
C TYR A 171 -14.31 -7.54 -3.91
N SER A 172 -14.55 -6.99 -5.10
CA SER A 172 -15.52 -7.52 -6.04
C SER A 172 -15.14 -8.91 -6.55
N TYR A 173 -13.86 -9.10 -6.87
CA TYR A 173 -13.32 -10.41 -7.24
C TYR A 173 -13.36 -11.40 -6.06
N TYR A 174 -13.07 -10.96 -4.84
CA TYR A 174 -13.29 -11.79 -3.66
C TYR A 174 -14.73 -12.30 -3.58
N LEU A 175 -15.73 -11.43 -3.76
CA LEU A 175 -17.12 -11.83 -3.72
C LEU A 175 -17.46 -12.86 -4.80
N ARG A 176 -16.93 -12.71 -6.01
CA ARG A 176 -17.10 -13.67 -7.12
C ARG A 176 -16.49 -15.04 -6.79
N TYR A 177 -15.24 -15.09 -6.35
CA TYR A 177 -14.59 -16.35 -5.99
C TYR A 177 -15.18 -16.99 -4.72
N ARG A 178 -15.64 -16.18 -3.78
CA ARG A 178 -16.32 -16.68 -2.57
C ARG A 178 -17.56 -17.52 -2.89
N GLU A 179 -18.33 -17.18 -3.91
CA GLU A 179 -19.51 -17.95 -4.32
C GLU A 179 -19.12 -19.34 -4.86
N ILE A 180 -17.94 -19.46 -5.44
CA ILE A 180 -17.40 -20.70 -6.04
C ILE A 180 -16.71 -21.55 -4.95
N GLU A 181 -15.74 -20.96 -4.25
CA GLU A 181 -14.86 -21.67 -3.32
C GLU A 181 -15.43 -21.79 -1.91
N LYS A 182 -16.35 -20.93 -1.53
CA LYS A 182 -17.06 -20.91 -0.23
C LYS A 182 -16.12 -21.00 0.97
N PRO A 183 -15.05 -20.16 1.08
CA PRO A 183 -14.13 -20.23 2.19
C PRO A 183 -14.85 -20.02 3.53
N GLY A 184 -14.51 -20.86 4.52
CA GLY A 184 -15.07 -20.71 5.86
C GLY A 184 -14.62 -19.39 6.51
N ARG A 185 -15.45 -18.81 7.38
CA ARG A 185 -15.11 -17.55 8.08
C ARG A 185 -13.77 -17.60 8.82
N SER A 186 -13.43 -18.75 9.41
CA SER A 186 -12.14 -18.94 10.09
C SER A 186 -10.95 -18.83 9.12
N ALA A 187 -11.08 -19.29 7.88
CA ALA A 187 -10.04 -19.16 6.86
C ALA A 187 -9.86 -17.69 6.46
N VAL A 188 -10.97 -16.96 6.29
CA VAL A 188 -10.94 -15.51 6.02
C VAL A 188 -10.26 -14.75 7.18
N VAL A 189 -10.64 -15.05 8.43
CA VAL A 189 -10.01 -14.43 9.61
C VAL A 189 -8.51 -14.71 9.67
N ARG A 190 -8.10 -15.97 9.41
CA ARG A 190 -6.67 -16.33 9.38
C ARG A 190 -5.92 -15.58 8.30
N MET A 191 -6.49 -15.44 7.10
CA MET A 191 -5.86 -14.68 6.01
C MET A 191 -5.74 -13.19 6.37
N LEU A 192 -6.81 -12.57 6.89
CA LEU A 192 -6.78 -11.18 7.36
C LEU A 192 -5.68 -10.97 8.42
N TRP A 193 -5.58 -11.90 9.37
CA TRP A 193 -4.57 -11.83 10.42
C TRP A 193 -3.15 -12.03 9.87
N ALA A 194 -2.94 -13.03 9.02
CA ALA A 194 -1.65 -13.31 8.42
C ALA A 194 -1.13 -12.09 7.66
N ARG A 195 -1.92 -11.54 6.74
CA ARG A 195 -1.54 -10.36 5.95
C ARG A 195 -1.41 -9.08 6.79
N ALA A 196 -2.30 -8.86 7.77
CA ALA A 196 -2.16 -7.71 8.67
C ALA A 196 -0.95 -7.80 9.61
N SER A 197 -0.42 -9.01 9.85
CA SER A 197 0.79 -9.22 10.65
C SER A 197 2.08 -9.01 9.85
N GLU A 198 2.00 -8.89 8.53
CA GLU A 198 3.12 -8.62 7.62
C GLU A 198 3.48 -7.11 7.55
N ILE A 199 3.20 -6.34 8.61
CA ILE A 199 3.56 -4.89 8.70
C ILE A 199 5.07 -4.65 8.53
N ASP A 200 5.88 -5.63 8.94
CA ASP A 200 7.33 -5.66 8.73
C ASP A 200 7.69 -6.59 7.56
N ALA A 201 6.85 -6.60 6.50
CA ALA A 201 7.11 -7.39 5.30
C ALA A 201 8.49 -7.05 4.71
N GLU A 202 9.07 -8.02 4.04
CA GLU A 202 10.43 -7.94 3.50
C GLU A 202 10.60 -6.76 2.55
N ASP A 203 9.58 -6.43 1.75
CA ASP A 203 9.60 -5.30 0.83
C ASP A 203 9.81 -3.96 1.55
N VAL A 204 9.08 -3.69 2.63
CA VAL A 204 9.25 -2.47 3.43
C VAL A 204 10.62 -2.44 4.11
N VAL A 205 11.07 -3.58 4.63
CA VAL A 205 12.38 -3.69 5.28
C VAL A 205 13.51 -3.44 4.28
N TYR A 206 13.42 -4.04 3.09
CA TYR A 206 14.43 -3.86 2.04
C TYR A 206 14.39 -2.45 1.46
N ALA A 207 13.21 -1.88 1.23
CA ALA A 207 13.09 -0.50 0.78
C ALA A 207 13.79 0.47 1.77
N VAL A 208 13.46 0.41 3.06
CA VAL A 208 14.11 1.24 4.09
C VAL A 208 15.61 0.96 4.15
N LYS A 209 16.06 -0.30 4.03
CA LYS A 209 17.47 -0.68 4.03
C LYS A 209 18.24 0.02 2.91
N HIS A 210 17.72 -0.03 1.69
CA HIS A 210 18.41 0.55 0.54
C HIS A 210 18.37 2.07 0.54
N ILE A 211 17.30 2.70 0.99
CA ILE A 211 17.25 4.15 1.22
C ILE A 211 18.27 4.57 2.29
N LEU A 212 18.36 3.85 3.41
CA LEU A 212 19.36 4.12 4.45
C LEU A 212 20.79 3.98 3.91
N ARG A 213 21.02 2.99 3.03
CA ARG A 213 22.34 2.73 2.44
C ARG A 213 22.81 3.88 1.54
N VAL A 214 21.95 4.42 0.69
CA VAL A 214 22.30 5.55 -0.19
C VAL A 214 22.37 6.86 0.59
N HIS A 215 21.49 7.06 1.58
CA HIS A 215 21.50 8.26 2.41
C HIS A 215 22.73 8.33 3.35
N ASN A 216 23.22 7.16 3.83
CA ASN A 216 24.42 7.10 4.67
C ASN A 216 25.30 5.88 4.31
N PRO A 217 26.10 5.99 3.22
CA PRO A 217 26.92 4.88 2.71
C PRO A 217 27.92 4.28 3.69
N ARG A 218 28.36 5.08 4.69
CA ARG A 218 29.34 4.63 5.71
C ARG A 218 28.71 3.83 6.83
N ALA A 219 27.40 3.88 6.97
CA ALA A 219 26.70 3.22 8.04
C ALA A 219 26.43 1.75 7.70
N ARG A 220 26.95 0.81 8.52
CA ARG A 220 26.61 -0.61 8.38
C ARG A 220 25.12 -0.84 8.63
N TRP A 221 24.51 -1.72 7.83
CA TRP A 221 23.15 -2.15 8.02
C TRP A 221 23.02 -3.02 9.29
N HIS A 222 21.99 -2.69 10.11
CA HIS A 222 21.50 -3.51 11.22
C HIS A 222 19.98 -3.38 11.30
N ARG A 223 19.28 -4.44 11.69
CA ARG A 223 17.81 -4.44 11.83
C ARG A 223 17.32 -3.31 12.76
N SER A 224 18.09 -2.97 13.80
CA SER A 224 17.77 -1.87 14.71
C SER A 224 17.64 -0.50 14.04
N LYS A 225 18.30 -0.28 12.89
CA LYS A 225 18.13 0.96 12.11
C LYS A 225 16.76 1.04 11.46
N TYR A 226 16.31 -0.08 10.88
CA TYR A 226 14.95 -0.19 10.39
C TYR A 226 13.93 0.06 11.51
N GLU A 227 14.11 -0.58 12.66
CA GLU A 227 13.25 -0.41 13.82
C GLU A 227 13.22 1.05 14.30
N ALA A 228 14.35 1.74 14.28
CA ALA A 228 14.41 3.17 14.62
C ALA A 228 13.59 4.03 13.65
N VAL A 229 13.73 3.82 12.35
CA VAL A 229 12.95 4.51 11.30
C VAL A 229 11.46 4.18 11.45
N ARG A 230 11.12 2.89 11.54
CA ARG A 230 9.76 2.42 11.75
C ARG A 230 9.10 3.06 12.97
N ASN A 231 9.77 3.02 14.10
CA ASN A 231 9.24 3.59 15.35
C ASN A 231 9.08 5.12 15.27
N ALA A 232 10.00 5.82 14.62
CA ALA A 232 9.88 7.26 14.38
C ALA A 232 8.69 7.57 13.47
N SER A 233 8.52 6.81 12.38
CA SER A 233 7.39 6.92 11.45
C SER A 233 6.05 6.64 12.15
N LEU A 234 5.96 5.58 12.94
CA LEU A 234 4.75 5.24 13.69
C LEU A 234 4.36 6.32 14.71
N ARG A 235 5.33 6.84 15.49
CA ARG A 235 5.07 7.94 16.44
C ARG A 235 4.52 9.17 15.75
N ARG A 236 5.03 9.49 14.55
CA ARG A 236 4.57 10.63 13.76
C ARG A 236 3.20 10.38 13.14
N ALA A 237 2.99 9.19 12.60
CA ALA A 237 1.78 8.78 11.88
C ALA A 237 0.54 8.62 12.77
N ARG A 238 0.71 8.16 14.00
CA ARG A 238 -0.38 7.70 14.87
C ARG A 238 -1.53 8.70 15.08
N CYS A 239 -1.24 10.01 15.06
CA CYS A 239 -2.26 11.05 15.23
C CYS A 239 -3.07 11.32 13.96
N TYR A 240 -2.55 10.95 12.80
CA TYR A 240 -3.12 11.19 11.48
C TYR A 240 -3.71 9.93 10.84
N TYR A 241 -3.42 8.76 11.41
CA TYR A 241 -3.85 7.49 10.82
C TYR A 241 -5.38 7.34 10.87
N PRO A 242 -6.03 6.97 9.75
CA PRO A 242 -7.49 6.90 9.64
C PRO A 242 -8.04 5.58 10.17
N TYR A 243 -7.90 5.31 11.47
CA TYR A 243 -8.23 4.04 12.13
C TYR A 243 -9.62 3.50 11.75
N THR A 244 -10.64 4.36 11.73
CA THR A 244 -12.01 3.95 11.38
C THR A 244 -12.14 3.48 9.94
N MET A 245 -11.48 4.16 8.99
CA MET A 245 -11.48 3.79 7.58
C MET A 245 -10.77 2.44 7.40
N ALA A 246 -9.54 2.34 7.86
CA ALA A 246 -8.73 1.13 7.76
C ALA A 246 -9.44 -0.09 8.37
N THR A 247 -9.99 0.05 9.58
CA THR A 247 -10.72 -1.05 10.24
C THR A 247 -11.97 -1.46 9.48
N LYS A 248 -12.74 -0.51 8.94
CA LYS A 248 -13.93 -0.83 8.14
C LYS A 248 -13.56 -1.60 6.86
N MET A 249 -12.51 -1.19 6.18
CA MET A 249 -12.02 -1.88 4.98
C MET A 249 -11.53 -3.28 5.34
N LEU A 250 -10.68 -3.40 6.35
CA LEU A 250 -10.12 -4.67 6.82
C LEU A 250 -11.21 -5.70 7.22
N LEU A 251 -12.29 -5.27 7.88
CA LEU A 251 -13.34 -6.18 8.36
C LEU A 251 -14.40 -6.52 7.31
N LYS A 252 -14.44 -5.80 6.18
CA LYS A 252 -15.48 -5.98 5.17
C LYS A 252 -15.54 -7.39 4.56
N PRO A 253 -14.40 -8.08 4.28
CA PRO A 253 -14.42 -9.46 3.77
C PRO A 253 -15.11 -10.47 4.69
N LEU A 254 -15.24 -10.19 6.00
CA LEU A 254 -15.94 -11.05 6.94
C LEU A 254 -17.45 -11.12 6.70
N GLY A 255 -18.02 -10.22 5.90
CA GLY A 255 -19.44 -10.20 5.61
C GLY A 255 -20.32 -10.03 6.87
N LEU A 256 -19.86 -9.23 7.84
CA LEU A 256 -20.59 -8.96 9.07
C LEU A 256 -21.90 -8.23 8.76
N SER A 257 -22.99 -8.58 9.47
CA SER A 257 -24.22 -7.81 9.35
C SER A 257 -24.02 -6.34 9.72
N ALA A 258 -24.83 -5.44 9.16
CA ALA A 258 -24.72 -4.02 9.43
C ALA A 258 -24.82 -3.67 10.94
N ALA A 259 -25.60 -4.45 11.70
CA ALA A 259 -25.73 -4.30 13.15
C ALA A 259 -24.42 -4.64 13.87
N ILE A 260 -23.80 -5.78 13.53
CA ILE A 260 -22.52 -6.22 14.11
C ILE A 260 -21.40 -5.27 13.70
N SER A 261 -21.32 -4.89 12.42
CA SER A 261 -20.29 -4.00 11.91
C SER A 261 -20.30 -2.63 12.58
N ARG A 262 -21.50 -2.09 12.92
CA ARG A 262 -21.64 -0.82 13.65
C ARG A 262 -21.01 -0.85 15.04
N VAL A 263 -20.95 -2.01 15.69
CA VAL A 263 -20.37 -2.16 17.04
C VAL A 263 -18.90 -2.57 16.95
N VAL A 264 -18.58 -3.57 16.12
CA VAL A 264 -17.23 -4.16 16.03
C VAL A 264 -16.23 -3.20 15.41
N ALA A 265 -16.58 -2.48 14.35
CA ALA A 265 -15.61 -1.63 13.65
C ALA A 265 -15.10 -0.45 14.53
N PRO A 266 -15.94 0.30 15.27
CA PRO A 266 -15.44 1.33 16.18
C PRO A 266 -14.63 0.75 17.34
N ALA A 267 -15.05 -0.39 17.91
CA ALA A 267 -14.31 -1.05 19.01
C ALA A 267 -12.92 -1.51 18.54
N ALA A 268 -12.84 -2.15 17.38
CA ALA A 268 -11.57 -2.57 16.79
C ALA A 268 -10.69 -1.36 16.43
N ALA A 269 -11.25 -0.28 15.86
CA ALA A 269 -10.52 0.95 15.59
C ALA A 269 -9.94 1.58 16.86
N SER A 270 -10.71 1.60 17.95
CA SER A 270 -10.25 2.09 19.26
C SER A 270 -9.14 1.21 19.84
N ALA A 271 -9.26 -0.12 19.75
CA ALA A 271 -8.25 -1.05 20.20
C ALA A 271 -6.93 -0.89 19.40
N THR A 272 -7.03 -0.79 18.08
CA THR A 272 -5.86 -0.52 17.21
C THR A 272 -5.21 0.81 17.58
N ARG A 273 -5.98 1.86 17.77
CA ARG A 273 -5.47 3.17 18.21
C ARG A 273 -4.72 3.08 19.52
N LEU A 274 -5.28 2.39 20.52
CA LEU A 274 -4.64 2.21 21.83
C LEU A 274 -3.34 1.40 21.73
N PHE A 275 -3.29 0.40 20.85
CA PHE A 275 -2.08 -0.37 20.57
C PHE A 275 -0.97 0.50 19.97
N PHE A 276 -1.29 1.38 19.03
CA PHE A 276 -0.32 2.30 18.39
C PHE A 276 0.05 3.48 19.30
N LEU A 277 -0.69 3.74 20.39
CA LEU A 277 -0.38 4.80 21.34
C LEU A 277 0.61 4.35 22.44
N ARG A 278 0.84 3.05 22.57
CA ARG A 278 1.83 2.48 23.48
C ARG A 278 3.21 2.42 22.84
#